data_30883f07eff0dfad7fa5e8238ac189b1
#
_entry.id   30883f07eff0dfad7fa5e8238ac189b1
#
_cell.length_a   1.000
_cell.length_b   1.000
_cell.length_c   1.000
_cell.angle_alpha   90.00
_cell.angle_beta   90.00
_cell.angle_gamma   90.00
#
_symmetry.space_group_name_H-M   'P 1'
#
loop_
_entity.id
_entity.type
_entity.pdbx_description
1 polymer ?
#
loop_
_entity_poly.entity_id
_entity_poly.type
_entity_poly.pdbx_seq_one_letter_code
_entity_poly.pdbx_strand_id
1 'polypeptide(L)'
;MIPSVEVKPRDEHAAEDIEHWMHMEKPTAGYQERCYYHKFADANGSAEIYQPKLDTRLHISFDALELDGFVEWKMMGVRDYVLGLECGNCYPDGRDVMRKNGMLKFLKPGESKTYQVRIRIIE
;
A
#
# COMPACT_ATOMS: atom_id res chain seq x y z
N MET A 1 -3.71 -7.49 7.26
CA MET A 1 -2.32 -8.03 7.36
C MET A 1 -1.62 -7.87 6.02
N ILE A 2 -0.38 -7.39 6.01
CA ILE A 2 0.46 -7.30 4.81
C ILE A 2 1.74 -8.08 5.11
N PRO A 3 2.01 -9.21 4.45
CA PRO A 3 3.18 -10.05 4.72
C PRO A 3 4.44 -9.50 4.05
N SER A 4 4.78 -8.26 4.35
CA SER A 4 5.97 -7.59 3.85
C SER A 4 7.20 -7.94 4.68
N VAL A 5 8.38 -7.89 4.06
CA VAL A 5 9.68 -8.10 4.71
C VAL A 5 10.30 -6.78 5.18
N GLU A 6 9.83 -5.67 4.67
CA GLU A 6 10.26 -4.33 5.06
C GLU A 6 9.07 -3.36 4.99
N VAL A 7 8.95 -2.52 6.00
CA VAL A 7 7.99 -1.42 6.07
C VAL A 7 8.76 -0.13 6.28
N LYS A 8 8.55 0.86 5.42
CA LYS A 8 9.17 2.19 5.54
C LYS A 8 8.09 3.28 5.68
N PRO A 9 8.23 4.20 6.63
CA PRO A 9 7.37 5.37 6.67
C PRO A 9 7.72 6.30 5.51
N ARG A 10 6.73 6.94 4.93
CA ARG A 10 6.93 7.93 3.86
C ARG A 10 7.62 9.20 4.35
N ASP A 11 7.30 9.62 5.57
CA ASP A 11 7.75 10.88 6.18
C ASP A 11 7.92 10.74 7.69
N GLU A 12 8.36 11.81 8.35
CA GLU A 12 8.56 11.84 9.80
C GLU A 12 7.26 11.59 10.57
N HIS A 13 6.13 12.13 10.09
CA HIS A 13 4.84 11.93 10.73
C HIS A 13 4.41 10.45 10.73
N ALA A 14 4.61 9.74 9.60
CA ALA A 14 4.37 8.30 9.54
C ALA A 14 5.36 7.52 10.41
N ALA A 15 6.61 7.98 10.50
CA ALA A 15 7.65 7.34 11.33
C ALA A 15 7.33 7.37 12.83
N GLU A 16 6.65 8.40 13.32
CA GLU A 16 6.25 8.52 14.72
C GLU A 16 5.36 7.37 15.20
N ASP A 17 4.64 6.71 14.30
CA ASP A 17 3.67 5.67 14.62
C ASP A 17 3.89 4.37 13.83
N ILE A 18 5.13 4.12 13.43
CA ILE A 18 5.46 2.96 12.61
C ILE A 18 5.17 1.62 13.29
N GLU A 19 5.22 1.56 14.60
CA GLU A 19 4.92 0.33 15.35
C GLU A 19 3.43 -0.07 15.25
N HIS A 20 2.57 0.87 14.89
CA HIS A 20 1.12 0.68 14.78
C HIS A 20 0.60 0.74 13.34
N TRP A 21 1.44 0.53 12.34
CA TRP A 21 1.01 0.60 10.93
C TRP A 21 -0.16 -0.33 10.62
N MET A 22 -0.24 -1.50 11.26
CA MET A 22 -1.36 -2.45 11.10
C MET A 22 -2.61 -2.10 11.91
N HIS A 23 -2.54 -1.11 12.79
CA HIS A 23 -3.66 -0.74 13.64
C HIS A 23 -4.55 0.30 12.96
N MET A 24 -5.83 -0.02 12.80
CA MET A 24 -6.83 0.92 12.29
C MET A 24 -7.47 1.64 13.47
N GLU A 25 -7.03 2.87 13.72
CA GLU A 25 -7.53 3.71 14.81
C GLU A 25 -9.01 4.03 14.61
N LYS A 26 -9.72 4.33 15.69
CA LYS A 26 -11.07 4.90 15.62
C LYS A 26 -11.02 6.24 14.88
N PRO A 27 -12.13 6.65 14.23
CA PRO A 27 -12.21 7.97 13.61
C PRO A 27 -11.78 9.06 14.58
N THR A 28 -10.74 9.81 14.22
CA THR A 28 -10.08 10.80 15.08
C THR A 28 -10.14 12.18 14.43
N ALA A 29 -10.62 13.17 15.17
CA ALA A 29 -10.65 14.55 14.68
C ALA A 29 -9.22 15.09 14.50
N GLY A 30 -8.98 15.77 13.37
CA GLY A 30 -7.65 16.34 13.06
C GLY A 30 -6.60 15.28 12.69
N TYR A 31 -7.01 14.04 12.38
CA TYR A 31 -6.08 13.02 11.94
C TYR A 31 -5.35 13.46 10.67
N GLN A 32 -4.03 13.40 10.71
CA GLN A 32 -3.17 13.59 9.53
C GLN A 32 -2.81 12.23 8.93
N GLU A 33 -2.95 12.09 7.63
CA GLU A 33 -2.66 10.83 6.93
C GLU A 33 -1.25 10.31 7.21
N ARG A 34 -1.13 8.98 7.22
CA ARG A 34 0.14 8.26 7.30
C ARG A 34 0.25 7.29 6.14
N CYS A 35 1.40 7.29 5.49
CA CYS A 35 1.71 6.36 4.41
C CYS A 35 2.89 5.49 4.77
N TYR A 36 2.76 4.21 4.47
CA TYR A 36 3.81 3.21 4.66
C TYR A 36 4.08 2.48 3.36
N TYR A 37 5.35 2.33 3.04
CA TYR A 37 5.82 1.61 1.85
C TYR A 37 6.24 0.21 2.25
N HIS A 38 5.72 -0.78 1.53
CA HIS A 38 5.95 -2.19 1.84
C HIS A 38 6.75 -2.86 0.74
N LYS A 39 7.74 -3.67 1.13
CA LYS A 39 8.45 -4.56 0.23
C LYS A 39 8.12 -6.01 0.55
N PHE A 40 8.00 -6.82 -0.48
CA PHE A 40 7.73 -8.24 -0.40
C PHE A 40 9.00 -9.05 -0.71
N ALA A 41 9.07 -10.28 -0.19
CA ALA A 41 10.25 -11.14 -0.37
C ALA A 41 10.40 -11.64 -1.81
N ASP A 42 9.29 -11.83 -2.51
CA ASP A 42 9.21 -12.38 -3.86
C ASP A 42 7.99 -11.83 -4.62
N ALA A 43 7.60 -12.49 -5.71
CA ALA A 43 6.44 -12.11 -6.52
C ALA A 43 5.08 -12.25 -5.81
N ASN A 44 5.00 -12.93 -4.67
CA ASN A 44 3.74 -13.19 -3.98
C ASN A 44 3.31 -12.01 -3.11
N GLY A 45 2.97 -10.89 -3.74
CA GLY A 45 2.41 -9.73 -3.05
C GLY A 45 0.97 -9.97 -2.60
N SER A 46 0.67 -9.58 -1.36
CA SER A 46 -0.70 -9.63 -0.86
C SER A 46 -0.96 -8.64 0.27
N ALA A 47 -2.22 -8.31 0.46
CA ALA A 47 -2.70 -7.54 1.60
C ALA A 47 -4.10 -8.03 1.99
N GLU A 48 -4.40 -8.01 3.28
CA GLU A 48 -5.69 -8.44 3.80
C GLU A 48 -6.20 -7.47 4.86
N ILE A 49 -7.48 -7.12 4.76
CA ILE A 49 -8.24 -6.44 5.80
C ILE A 49 -9.26 -7.42 6.35
N TYR A 50 -9.40 -7.46 7.67
CA TYR A 50 -10.44 -8.20 8.38
C TYR A 50 -11.36 -7.25 9.13
N GLN A 51 -12.67 -7.37 8.88
CA GLN A 51 -13.71 -6.65 9.61
C GLN A 51 -14.44 -7.63 10.56
N PRO A 52 -14.11 -7.59 11.88
CA PRO A 52 -14.62 -8.59 12.81
C PRO A 52 -16.14 -8.52 13.06
N LYS A 53 -16.76 -7.35 12.91
CA LYS A 53 -18.22 -7.22 13.05
C LYS A 53 -19.02 -7.90 11.95
N LEU A 54 -18.41 -8.02 10.78
CA LEU A 54 -19.03 -8.65 9.61
C LEU A 54 -18.50 -10.07 9.36
N ASP A 55 -17.49 -10.47 10.13
CA ASP A 55 -16.69 -11.69 9.89
C ASP A 55 -16.24 -11.83 8.44
N THR A 56 -15.88 -10.72 7.84
CA THR A 56 -15.56 -10.62 6.42
C THR A 56 -14.11 -10.18 6.23
N ARG A 57 -13.43 -10.79 5.26
CA ARG A 57 -12.08 -10.43 4.83
C ARG A 57 -12.10 -9.92 3.40
N LEU A 58 -11.32 -8.90 3.14
CA LEU A 58 -10.94 -8.49 1.79
C LEU A 58 -9.47 -8.85 1.60
N HIS A 59 -9.19 -9.67 0.60
CA HIS A 59 -7.84 -10.11 0.26
C HIS A 59 -7.47 -9.62 -1.15
N ILE A 60 -6.32 -8.97 -1.26
CA ILE A 60 -5.73 -8.50 -2.52
C ILE A 60 -4.47 -9.31 -2.77
N SER A 61 -4.28 -9.78 -4.00
CA SER A 61 -3.03 -10.44 -4.42
C SER A 61 -2.57 -9.92 -5.78
N PHE A 62 -1.27 -9.84 -5.96
CA PHE A 62 -0.63 -9.26 -7.14
C PHE A 62 0.80 -9.78 -7.28
N ASP A 63 1.42 -9.55 -8.44
CA ASP A 63 2.85 -9.81 -8.63
C ASP A 63 3.66 -8.62 -8.08
N ALA A 64 4.33 -8.81 -6.95
CA ALA A 64 5.10 -7.75 -6.28
C ALA A 64 6.45 -7.45 -6.94
N LEU A 65 6.89 -8.22 -7.91
CA LEU A 65 8.06 -7.90 -8.74
C LEU A 65 7.69 -6.97 -9.88
N GLU A 66 6.47 -7.07 -10.38
CA GLU A 66 5.94 -6.17 -11.41
C GLU A 66 5.32 -4.90 -10.84
N LEU A 67 4.57 -5.02 -9.74
CA LEU A 67 3.97 -3.93 -8.97
C LEU A 67 4.77 -3.75 -7.68
N ASP A 68 5.95 -3.18 -7.81
CA ASP A 68 6.99 -3.10 -6.77
C ASP A 68 6.87 -1.87 -5.86
N GLY A 69 5.83 -1.06 -6.03
CA GLY A 69 5.55 0.13 -5.24
C GLY A 69 4.26 0.00 -4.42
N PHE A 70 4.18 -0.95 -3.48
CA PHE A 70 3.00 -1.09 -2.64
C PHE A 70 2.96 -0.04 -1.53
N VAL A 71 1.83 0.67 -1.46
CA VAL A 71 1.57 1.72 -0.46
C VAL A 71 0.37 1.35 0.41
N GLU A 72 0.53 1.44 1.70
CA GLU A 72 -0.56 1.52 2.66
C GLU A 72 -0.81 2.99 2.99
N TRP A 73 -1.98 3.49 2.65
CA TRP A 73 -2.41 4.83 2.98
C TRP A 73 -3.48 4.80 4.06
N LYS A 74 -3.14 5.34 5.23
CA LYS A 74 -4.03 5.42 6.39
C LYS A 74 -4.56 6.84 6.54
N MET A 75 -5.85 7.02 6.38
CA MET A 75 -6.55 8.25 6.69
C MET A 75 -7.70 7.94 7.65
N MET A 76 -7.45 8.05 8.94
CA MET A 76 -8.38 7.66 10.00
C MET A 76 -9.10 8.87 10.61
N GLY A 77 -9.55 9.80 9.77
CA GLY A 77 -10.27 11.00 10.19
C GLY A 77 -11.75 10.75 10.46
N VAL A 78 -12.42 11.71 11.10
CA VAL A 78 -13.84 11.58 11.49
C VAL A 78 -14.78 11.51 10.28
N ARG A 79 -14.48 12.21 9.18
CA ARG A 79 -15.29 12.23 7.96
C ARG A 79 -14.58 11.61 6.77
N ASP A 80 -13.28 11.57 6.84
CA ASP A 80 -12.39 11.00 5.83
C ASP A 80 -11.73 9.77 6.44
N TYR A 81 -12.49 8.67 6.54
CA TYR A 81 -12.03 7.42 7.12
C TYR A 81 -11.82 6.38 6.03
N VAL A 82 -10.56 6.16 5.65
CA VAL A 82 -10.21 5.30 4.53
C VAL A 82 -8.85 4.62 4.74
N LEU A 83 -8.74 3.39 4.25
CA LEU A 83 -7.49 2.66 4.12
C LEU A 83 -7.25 2.34 2.65
N GLY A 84 -6.17 2.88 2.08
CA GLY A 84 -5.68 2.50 0.77
C GLY A 84 -4.71 1.33 0.86
N LEU A 85 -4.97 0.25 0.12
CA LEU A 85 -4.06 -0.86 -0.11
C LEU A 85 -3.68 -0.84 -1.60
N GLU A 86 -2.62 -0.12 -1.91
CA GLU A 86 -2.36 0.37 -3.25
C GLU A 86 -1.22 -0.41 -3.92
N CYS A 87 -1.59 -1.33 -4.83
CA CYS A 87 -0.64 -2.04 -5.66
C CYS A 87 -0.19 -1.14 -6.80
N GLY A 88 1.02 -0.62 -6.77
CA GLY A 88 1.56 0.27 -7.79
C GLY A 88 2.90 -0.20 -8.34
N ASN A 89 3.25 0.28 -9.52
CA ASN A 89 4.57 0.08 -10.10
C ASN A 89 5.53 1.26 -9.83
N CYS A 90 5.17 2.12 -8.89
CA CYS A 90 5.98 3.23 -8.38
C CYS A 90 5.44 3.67 -7.01
N TYR A 91 6.22 4.49 -6.31
CA TYR A 91 5.73 5.25 -5.16
C TYR A 91 5.24 6.64 -5.60
N PRO A 92 4.33 7.30 -4.85
CA PRO A 92 3.78 8.61 -5.21
C PRO A 92 4.71 9.78 -4.83
N ASP A 93 6.01 9.62 -5.06
CA ASP A 93 7.04 10.60 -4.65
C ASP A 93 7.58 11.44 -5.82
N GLY A 94 7.08 11.22 -7.05
CA GLY A 94 7.51 11.92 -8.24
C GLY A 94 8.52 11.14 -9.09
N ARG A 95 8.60 11.50 -10.37
CA ARG A 95 9.45 10.80 -11.35
C ARG A 95 10.94 10.97 -11.08
N ASP A 96 11.33 12.11 -10.58
CA ASP A 96 12.71 12.43 -10.21
C ASP A 96 13.20 11.53 -9.07
N VAL A 97 12.38 11.33 -8.06
CA VAL A 97 12.66 10.41 -6.95
C VAL A 97 12.70 8.97 -7.44
N MET A 98 11.75 8.56 -8.28
CA MET A 98 11.73 7.22 -8.86
C MET A 98 12.96 6.95 -9.72
N ARG A 99 13.43 7.94 -10.50
CA ARG A 99 14.67 7.84 -11.27
C ARG A 99 15.89 7.66 -10.36
N LYS A 100 15.99 8.47 -9.31
CA LYS A 100 17.07 8.40 -8.34
C LYS A 100 17.12 7.04 -7.62
N ASN A 101 15.96 6.46 -7.33
CA ASN A 101 15.84 5.17 -6.65
C ASN A 101 15.93 3.95 -7.59
N GLY A 102 16.10 4.17 -8.90
CA GLY A 102 16.13 3.08 -9.87
C GLY A 102 14.79 2.39 -10.14
N MET A 103 13.68 3.04 -9.77
CA MET A 103 12.32 2.50 -9.91
C MET A 103 11.56 3.07 -11.10
N LEU A 104 12.13 4.02 -11.84
CA LEU A 104 11.46 4.62 -12.99
C LEU A 104 11.38 3.60 -14.14
N LYS A 105 10.17 3.38 -14.63
CA LYS A 105 9.89 2.43 -15.70
C LYS A 105 9.52 3.17 -17.00
N PHE A 106 9.84 2.56 -18.13
CA PHE A 106 9.65 3.15 -19.46
C PHE A 106 8.88 2.21 -20.36
N LEU A 107 8.03 2.79 -21.22
CA LEU A 107 7.42 2.11 -22.35
C LEU A 107 7.94 2.73 -23.64
N LYS A 108 8.29 1.90 -24.63
CA LYS A 108 8.61 2.34 -25.98
C LYS A 108 7.31 2.75 -26.70
N PRO A 109 7.40 3.59 -27.75
CA PRO A 109 6.22 3.88 -28.57
C PRO A 109 5.55 2.61 -29.09
N GLY A 110 4.23 2.50 -28.88
CA GLY A 110 3.44 1.32 -29.26
C GLY A 110 3.54 0.13 -28.30
N GLU A 111 4.43 0.16 -27.31
CA GLU A 111 4.54 -0.89 -26.29
C GLU A 111 3.42 -0.79 -25.26
N SER A 112 2.95 -1.95 -24.79
CA SER A 112 1.98 -2.07 -23.70
C SER A 112 2.49 -2.99 -22.61
N LYS A 113 2.07 -2.74 -21.35
CA LYS A 113 2.32 -3.61 -20.21
C LYS A 113 1.00 -3.92 -19.54
N THR A 114 0.77 -5.20 -19.23
CA THR A 114 -0.44 -5.65 -18.54
C THR A 114 -0.08 -6.10 -17.13
N TYR A 115 -0.87 -5.67 -16.17
CA TYR A 115 -0.78 -6.09 -14.77
C TYR A 115 -2.05 -6.80 -14.35
N GLN A 116 -1.93 -7.71 -13.39
CA GLN A 116 -3.08 -8.40 -12.81
C GLN A 116 -3.13 -8.16 -11.31
N VAL A 117 -4.31 -7.76 -10.84
CA VAL A 117 -4.62 -7.66 -9.40
C VAL A 117 -5.88 -8.48 -9.16
N ARG A 118 -5.83 -9.36 -8.17
CA ARG A 118 -6.99 -10.15 -7.75
C ARG A 118 -7.51 -9.63 -6.42
N ILE A 119 -8.80 -9.35 -6.37
CA ILE A 119 -9.51 -8.95 -5.16
C ILE A 119 -10.52 -10.06 -4.83
N ARG A 120 -10.51 -10.53 -3.58
CA ARG A 120 -11.42 -11.56 -3.08
C ARG A 120 -12.08 -11.08 -1.80
N ILE A 121 -13.39 -11.28 -1.72
CA ILE A 121 -14.15 -11.14 -0.48
C ILE A 121 -14.35 -12.55 0.07
N ILE A 122 -14.03 -12.74 1.33
CA ILE A 122 -14.10 -14.03 2.03
C ILE A 122 -15.01 -13.84 3.23
N GLU A 123 -16.14 -14.52 3.20
CA GLU A 123 -17.14 -14.58 4.27
C GLU A 123 -16.99 -15.86 5.10
#